data_97dfc0659bb177fe03869e61fdaa4740
#
_entry.id   97dfc0659bb177fe03869e61fdaa4740
#
_cell.length_a   1.000
_cell.length_b   1.000
_cell.length_c   1.000
_cell.angle_alpha   90.00
_cell.angle_beta   90.00
_cell.angle_gamma   90.00
#
_symmetry.space_group_name_H-M   'P 1'
#
loop_
_entity.id
_entity.type
_entity.pdbx_description
1 polymer ?
#
loop_
_entity_poly.entity_id
_entity_poly.type
_entity_poly.pdbx_seq_one_letter_code
_entity_poly.pdbx_strand_id
1 'polypeptide(L)'
;IYEETVQDLCKFTADKIKYVVMDITRMVKEWYRDGSNNGLMLKEIDELSGSVQLMSSDWDSSLSDYRPKIEISYVNYSGLEDYWTYHSQNIGRAGTVHVNDYNGNLILEHRVMETSGSRMPAEVSLVYNTNDKDTNIGYGKGFRLNFHQIIHKKSIAGNVYYAHTDADGTVHYFVEKEVEKDGNTVKEWKDETGLDLTLIRNL
;
A
#
# COMPACT_ATOMS: atom_id res chain seq x y z
N ILE A 1 13.75 8.41 -27.74
CA ILE A 1 12.38 8.96 -27.71
C ILE A 1 11.94 8.84 -26.28
N TYR A 2 11.71 9.95 -25.60
CA TYR A 2 11.17 9.96 -24.24
C TYR A 2 9.71 10.43 -24.30
N GLU A 3 8.91 9.91 -23.42
CA GLU A 3 7.50 10.32 -23.30
C GLU A 3 7.43 11.57 -22.45
N GLU A 4 6.95 12.66 -23.04
CA GLU A 4 6.90 13.96 -22.38
C GLU A 4 5.61 14.11 -21.55
N THR A 5 5.43 13.19 -20.60
CA THR A 5 4.30 13.26 -19.69
C THR A 5 4.76 13.84 -18.36
N VAL A 6 4.27 15.02 -18.00
CA VAL A 6 4.57 15.63 -16.70
C VAL A 6 3.93 14.78 -15.61
N GLN A 7 4.75 14.29 -14.68
CA GLN A 7 4.30 13.47 -13.56
C GLN A 7 3.96 14.31 -12.35
N ASP A 8 4.80 15.30 -12.04
CA ASP A 8 4.59 16.25 -10.95
C ASP A 8 5.31 17.57 -11.23
N LEU A 9 4.80 18.65 -10.65
CA LEU A 9 5.34 19.98 -10.74
C LEU A 9 5.73 20.52 -9.39
N CYS A 10 6.99 20.92 -9.24
CA CYS A 10 7.44 21.54 -8.03
C CYS A 10 8.03 22.94 -8.30
N LYS A 11 7.59 23.94 -7.54
CA LYS A 11 8.17 25.29 -7.57
C LYS A 11 9.10 25.46 -6.40
N PHE A 12 10.34 25.86 -6.68
CA PHE A 12 11.25 26.29 -5.62
C PHE A 12 11.67 27.73 -5.79
N THR A 13 11.86 28.39 -4.65
CA THR A 13 12.54 29.68 -4.56
C THR A 13 13.93 29.44 -3.98
N ALA A 14 14.91 29.93 -4.69
CA ALA A 14 16.32 29.54 -4.59
C ALA A 14 17.09 30.24 -3.48
N ASP A 15 16.90 29.98 -2.21
CA ASP A 15 17.85 30.52 -1.23
C ASP A 15 18.22 29.57 -0.07
N LYS A 16 17.70 28.34 -0.07
CA LYS A 16 18.00 27.38 1.04
C LYS A 16 18.02 25.95 0.54
N ILE A 17 18.88 25.12 1.13
CA ILE A 17 18.82 23.67 1.00
C ILE A 17 17.43 23.22 1.44
N LYS A 18 16.68 22.59 0.53
CA LYS A 18 15.30 22.19 0.74
C LYS A 18 15.09 20.81 0.15
N TYR A 19 14.32 19.99 0.86
CA TYR A 19 13.77 18.78 0.26
C TYR A 19 12.66 19.15 -0.71
N VAL A 20 12.69 18.50 -1.85
CA VAL A 20 11.62 18.52 -2.83
C VAL A 20 11.07 17.12 -2.90
N VAL A 21 9.78 16.97 -2.65
CA VAL A 21 9.08 15.69 -2.77
C VAL A 21 8.25 15.75 -4.03
N MET A 22 8.40 14.75 -4.88
CA MET A 22 7.65 14.60 -6.12
C MET A 22 6.89 13.28 -6.08
N ASP A 23 5.62 13.30 -6.48
CA ASP A 23 4.82 12.10 -6.62
C ASP A 23 5.08 11.44 -7.99
N ILE A 24 5.77 10.32 -7.98
CA ILE A 24 6.07 9.52 -9.16
C ILE A 24 5.27 8.21 -9.19
N THR A 25 4.19 8.12 -8.42
CA THR A 25 3.38 6.91 -8.27
C THR A 25 2.92 6.34 -9.62
N ARG A 26 2.46 7.20 -10.53
CA ARG A 26 2.02 6.77 -11.86
C ARG A 26 3.16 6.13 -12.64
N MET A 27 4.33 6.77 -12.66
CA MET A 27 5.51 6.27 -13.36
C MET A 27 5.98 4.93 -12.79
N VAL A 28 6.00 4.79 -11.47
CA VAL A 28 6.37 3.53 -10.80
C VAL A 28 5.39 2.41 -11.13
N LYS A 29 4.07 2.71 -11.18
CA LYS A 29 3.05 1.74 -11.61
C LYS A 29 3.25 1.28 -13.05
N GLU A 30 3.60 2.20 -13.95
CA GLU A 30 3.91 1.88 -15.34
C GLU A 30 5.17 1.00 -15.44
N TRP A 31 6.24 1.33 -14.73
CA TRP A 31 7.46 0.50 -14.69
C TRP A 31 7.18 -0.91 -14.19
N TYR A 32 6.37 -1.03 -13.13
CA TYR A 32 6.01 -2.33 -12.58
C TYR A 32 5.17 -3.15 -13.55
N ARG A 33 4.17 -2.54 -14.18
CA ARG A 33 3.28 -3.20 -15.15
C ARG A 33 4.04 -3.68 -16.38
N ASP A 34 4.91 -2.85 -16.91
CA ASP A 34 5.56 -3.09 -18.21
C ASP A 34 6.92 -3.79 -18.05
N GLY A 35 7.38 -4.02 -16.83
CA GLY A 35 8.68 -4.62 -16.52
C GLY A 35 9.86 -3.77 -17.00
N SER A 36 9.65 -2.46 -17.19
CA SER A 36 10.66 -1.54 -17.73
C SER A 36 10.87 -0.36 -16.77
N ASN A 37 12.13 -0.03 -16.52
CA ASN A 37 12.51 1.18 -15.80
C ASN A 37 13.44 2.01 -16.67
N ASN A 38 12.90 3.04 -17.28
CA ASN A 38 13.63 3.94 -18.17
C ASN A 38 14.20 5.18 -17.45
N GLY A 39 14.09 5.19 -16.11
CA GLY A 39 14.49 6.33 -15.30
C GLY A 39 13.49 7.48 -15.34
N LEU A 40 13.85 8.58 -14.71
CA LEU A 40 13.08 9.83 -14.72
C LEU A 40 13.98 10.98 -15.16
N MET A 41 13.39 11.98 -15.76
CA MET A 41 14.07 13.20 -16.17
C MET A 41 13.45 14.40 -15.44
N LEU A 42 14.30 15.22 -14.83
CA LEU A 42 13.91 16.53 -14.31
C LEU A 42 14.11 17.57 -15.41
N LYS A 43 13.06 18.32 -15.72
CA LYS A 43 13.07 19.35 -16.75
C LYS A 43 12.49 20.64 -16.20
N GLU A 44 13.15 21.74 -16.47
CA GLU A 44 12.60 23.08 -16.25
C GLU A 44 11.47 23.34 -17.27
N ILE A 45 10.38 23.92 -16.82
CA ILE A 45 9.21 24.19 -17.68
C ILE A 45 9.39 25.51 -18.42
N ASP A 46 9.88 26.54 -17.71
CA ASP A 46 10.12 27.85 -18.28
C ASP A 46 11.65 28.07 -18.31
N GLU A 47 12.20 28.32 -19.48
CA GLU A 47 13.61 28.69 -19.65
C GLU A 47 13.89 30.09 -19.06
N LEU A 48 13.65 30.24 -17.77
CA LEU A 48 14.01 31.43 -17.02
C LEU A 48 15.47 31.32 -16.58
N SER A 49 16.18 32.45 -16.59
CA SER A 49 17.58 32.52 -16.19
C SER A 49 17.76 32.15 -14.71
N GLY A 50 18.08 30.94 -14.46
CA GLY A 50 18.36 30.42 -13.12
C GLY A 50 19.11 29.10 -13.20
N SER A 51 19.75 28.69 -12.12
CA SER A 51 20.35 27.36 -11.98
C SER A 51 19.89 26.72 -10.69
N VAL A 52 19.54 25.45 -10.77
CA VAL A 52 19.22 24.62 -9.61
C VAL A 52 20.32 23.59 -9.44
N GLN A 53 20.91 23.54 -8.25
CA GLN A 53 21.87 22.51 -7.89
C GLN A 53 21.15 21.41 -7.13
N LEU A 54 21.26 20.18 -7.62
CA LEU A 54 20.76 18.99 -6.96
C LEU A 54 21.93 18.20 -6.36
N MET A 55 21.75 17.71 -5.15
CA MET A 55 22.71 16.80 -4.55
C MET A 55 22.73 15.48 -5.33
N SER A 56 23.92 14.97 -5.65
CA SER A 56 24.03 13.64 -6.24
C SER A 56 24.02 12.55 -5.17
N SER A 57 23.80 11.30 -5.58
CA SER A 57 23.92 10.13 -4.71
C SER A 57 25.32 9.97 -4.10
N ASP A 58 26.33 10.52 -4.76
CA ASP A 58 27.74 10.40 -4.38
C ASP A 58 28.29 11.61 -3.62
N TRP A 59 27.41 12.53 -3.22
CA TRP A 59 27.82 13.71 -2.46
C TRP A 59 28.43 13.33 -1.11
N ASP A 60 29.18 14.26 -0.51
CA ASP A 60 29.88 14.07 0.76
C ASP A 60 28.97 13.43 1.84
N SER A 61 29.55 12.56 2.65
CA SER A 61 28.85 11.82 3.71
C SER A 61 28.25 12.73 4.78
N SER A 62 28.76 13.93 4.97
CA SER A 62 28.23 14.94 5.93
C SER A 62 26.83 15.45 5.55
N LEU A 63 26.44 15.30 4.28
CA LEU A 63 25.15 15.72 3.74
C LEU A 63 24.34 14.53 3.17
N SER A 64 24.60 13.32 3.65
CA SER A 64 23.95 12.09 3.19
C SER A 64 22.41 12.16 3.25
N ASP A 65 21.87 12.88 4.21
CA ASP A 65 20.42 13.04 4.37
C ASP A 65 19.77 13.81 3.22
N TYR A 66 20.54 14.60 2.47
CA TYR A 66 20.04 15.39 1.33
C TYR A 66 20.21 14.68 -0.03
N ARG A 67 20.74 13.47 -0.03
CA ARG A 67 20.85 12.68 -1.26
C ARG A 67 19.48 12.33 -1.82
N PRO A 68 19.33 12.22 -3.15
CA PRO A 68 18.09 11.76 -3.75
C PRO A 68 17.75 10.36 -3.27
N LYS A 69 16.49 10.14 -2.91
CA LYS A 69 15.96 8.84 -2.53
C LYS A 69 14.58 8.65 -3.12
N ILE A 70 14.26 7.43 -3.47
CA ILE A 70 12.93 7.02 -3.88
C ILE A 70 12.36 6.20 -2.74
N GLU A 71 11.19 6.60 -2.25
CA GLU A 71 10.41 5.82 -1.29
C GLU A 71 9.22 5.22 -2.03
N ILE A 72 9.16 3.89 -2.07
CA ILE A 72 8.07 3.17 -2.72
C ILE A 72 7.26 2.48 -1.63
N SER A 73 5.99 2.87 -1.53
CA SER A 73 5.02 2.14 -0.73
C SER A 73 4.16 1.31 -1.67
N TYR A 74 4.08 0.04 -1.40
CA TYR A 74 3.23 -0.85 -2.18
C TYR A 74 2.27 -1.57 -1.24
N VAL A 75 1.09 -1.82 -1.74
CA VAL A 75 0.11 -2.63 -1.04
C VAL A 75 0.45 -4.09 -1.31
N ASN A 76 0.59 -4.86 -0.26
CA ASN A 76 0.74 -6.29 -0.39
C ASN A 76 -0.66 -6.90 -0.54
N TYR A 77 -1.09 -7.15 -1.77
CA TYR A 77 -2.32 -7.89 -2.09
C TYR A 77 -2.08 -9.37 -1.84
N SER A 78 -1.84 -9.71 -0.60
CA SER A 78 -1.35 -11.03 -0.24
C SER A 78 -2.45 -12.00 0.19
N GLY A 79 -3.68 -11.52 0.33
CA GLY A 79 -4.81 -12.29 0.81
C GLY A 79 -5.77 -12.78 -0.26
N LEU A 80 -7.00 -13.09 0.16
CA LEU A 80 -8.11 -13.50 -0.70
C LEU A 80 -8.91 -12.27 -1.11
N GLU A 81 -8.69 -11.83 -2.33
CA GLU A 81 -9.34 -10.64 -2.88
C GLU A 81 -10.24 -11.01 -4.06
N ASP A 82 -11.41 -10.45 -4.12
CA ASP A 82 -12.46 -10.78 -5.12
C ASP A 82 -12.04 -10.49 -6.57
N TYR A 83 -11.05 -9.62 -6.77
CA TYR A 83 -10.54 -9.27 -8.10
C TYR A 83 -9.43 -10.18 -8.60
N TRP A 84 -8.96 -11.14 -7.77
CA TRP A 84 -8.00 -12.17 -8.17
C TRP A 84 -8.68 -13.49 -8.48
N THR A 85 -8.05 -14.30 -9.32
CA THR A 85 -8.44 -15.69 -9.54
C THR A 85 -7.58 -16.64 -8.71
N TYR A 86 -8.21 -17.70 -8.23
CA TYR A 86 -7.57 -18.69 -7.37
C TYR A 86 -7.90 -20.11 -7.81
N HIS A 87 -6.89 -20.97 -7.75
CA HIS A 87 -7.13 -22.39 -7.70
C HIS A 87 -7.42 -22.80 -6.26
N SER A 88 -8.65 -23.25 -6.02
CA SER A 88 -9.11 -23.57 -4.66
C SER A 88 -9.39 -25.05 -4.55
N GLN A 89 -8.92 -25.67 -3.47
CA GLN A 89 -9.13 -27.08 -3.19
C GLN A 89 -9.46 -27.30 -1.71
N ASN A 90 -10.57 -28.00 -1.47
CA ASN A 90 -10.90 -28.48 -0.14
C ASN A 90 -10.02 -29.73 0.18
N ILE A 91 -9.32 -29.70 1.31
CA ILE A 91 -8.44 -30.76 1.79
C ILE A 91 -8.99 -31.47 3.02
N GLY A 92 -10.31 -31.59 3.08
CA GLY A 92 -11.02 -32.27 4.14
C GLY A 92 -10.97 -31.53 5.47
N ARG A 93 -10.62 -32.21 6.55
CA ARG A 93 -10.56 -31.63 7.90
C ARG A 93 -9.49 -30.55 8.04
N ALA A 94 -8.50 -30.50 7.16
CA ALA A 94 -7.45 -29.48 7.21
C ALA A 94 -7.94 -28.14 6.66
N GLY A 95 -9.07 -28.08 5.95
CA GLY A 95 -9.67 -26.85 5.48
C GLY A 95 -9.69 -26.68 3.97
N THR A 96 -9.58 -25.46 3.51
CA THR A 96 -9.52 -25.12 2.09
C THR A 96 -8.23 -24.38 1.78
N VAL A 97 -7.56 -24.76 0.71
CA VAL A 97 -6.36 -24.11 0.20
C VAL A 97 -6.74 -23.30 -1.04
N HIS A 98 -6.23 -22.09 -1.12
CA HIS A 98 -6.36 -21.18 -2.25
C HIS A 98 -4.98 -20.80 -2.75
N VAL A 99 -4.71 -20.95 -4.02
CA VAL A 99 -3.47 -20.52 -4.66
C VAL A 99 -3.82 -19.43 -5.66
N ASN A 100 -3.23 -18.27 -5.48
CA ASN A 100 -3.42 -17.14 -6.37
C ASN A 100 -2.76 -17.44 -7.74
N ASP A 101 -3.54 -17.38 -8.82
CA ASP A 101 -3.10 -17.73 -10.16
C ASP A 101 -2.04 -16.78 -10.73
N TYR A 102 -1.96 -15.56 -10.20
CA TYR A 102 -1.06 -14.53 -10.68
C TYR A 102 0.31 -14.57 -9.98
N ASN A 103 0.31 -14.65 -8.65
CA ASN A 103 1.55 -14.52 -7.85
C ASN A 103 1.95 -15.80 -7.11
N GLY A 104 1.14 -16.86 -7.18
CA GLY A 104 1.40 -18.14 -6.52
C GLY A 104 1.27 -18.10 -5.00
N ASN A 105 0.73 -17.03 -4.41
CA ASN A 105 0.50 -16.96 -2.98
C ASN A 105 -0.49 -18.04 -2.55
N LEU A 106 -0.14 -18.81 -1.52
CA LEU A 106 -0.99 -19.84 -0.97
C LEU A 106 -1.61 -19.35 0.34
N ILE A 107 -2.90 -19.49 0.44
CA ILE A 107 -3.70 -19.23 1.63
C ILE A 107 -4.40 -20.52 2.03
N LEU A 108 -4.28 -20.90 3.30
CA LEU A 108 -5.00 -22.01 3.88
C LEU A 108 -5.97 -21.46 4.92
N GLU A 109 -7.24 -21.77 4.76
CA GLU A 109 -8.27 -21.51 5.75
C GLU A 109 -8.65 -22.77 6.47
N HIS A 110 -8.38 -22.82 7.77
CA HIS A 110 -8.73 -23.92 8.64
C HIS A 110 -9.80 -23.51 9.64
N ARG A 111 -11.00 -24.04 9.51
CA ARG A 111 -12.10 -23.78 10.43
C ARG A 111 -11.82 -24.49 11.76
N VAL A 112 -11.68 -23.69 12.83
CA VAL A 112 -11.43 -24.19 14.18
C VAL A 112 -12.76 -24.43 14.89
N MET A 113 -13.70 -23.49 14.79
CA MET A 113 -14.98 -23.53 15.51
C MET A 113 -16.04 -22.77 14.71
N GLU A 114 -17.26 -23.28 14.74
CA GLU A 114 -18.43 -22.64 14.18
C GLU A 114 -19.56 -22.66 15.18
N THR A 115 -20.29 -21.56 15.31
CA THR A 115 -21.50 -21.48 16.11
C THR A 115 -22.69 -21.25 15.20
N SER A 116 -23.65 -22.15 15.23
CA SER A 116 -24.91 -22.04 14.47
C SER A 116 -25.96 -21.24 15.26
N GLY A 117 -25.63 -20.04 15.70
CA GLY A 117 -26.59 -19.16 16.37
C GLY A 117 -27.68 -18.69 15.42
N SER A 118 -28.93 -18.69 15.85
CA SER A 118 -30.09 -18.36 15.00
C SER A 118 -30.13 -16.90 14.51
N ARG A 119 -29.33 -16.01 15.08
CA ARG A 119 -29.31 -14.59 14.74
C ARG A 119 -27.95 -14.10 14.19
N MET A 120 -26.87 -14.72 14.57
CA MET A 120 -25.54 -14.29 14.19
C MET A 120 -24.59 -15.50 14.26
N PRO A 121 -24.44 -16.23 13.17
CA PRO A 121 -23.43 -17.29 13.09
C PRO A 121 -22.04 -16.65 13.23
N ALA A 122 -21.20 -17.26 14.04
CA ALA A 122 -19.80 -16.87 14.16
C ALA A 122 -18.92 -18.04 13.84
N GLU A 123 -17.89 -17.78 13.04
CA GLU A 123 -16.88 -18.74 12.67
C GLU A 123 -15.50 -18.26 13.16
N VAL A 124 -14.77 -19.18 13.79
CA VAL A 124 -13.36 -18.97 14.11
C VAL A 124 -12.53 -19.82 13.17
N SER A 125 -11.75 -19.17 12.34
CA SER A 125 -10.85 -19.83 11.40
C SER A 125 -9.42 -19.38 11.64
N LEU A 126 -8.49 -20.34 11.50
CA LEU A 126 -7.07 -20.09 11.45
C LEU A 126 -6.67 -19.96 9.99
N VAL A 127 -6.10 -18.83 9.63
CA VAL A 127 -5.68 -18.53 8.27
C VAL A 127 -4.17 -18.53 8.19
N TYR A 128 -3.61 -19.29 7.27
CA TYR A 128 -2.20 -19.25 6.92
C TYR A 128 -2.00 -18.53 5.60
N ASN A 129 -1.01 -17.66 5.53
CA ASN A 129 -0.66 -16.94 4.32
C ASN A 129 0.85 -17.06 4.06
N THR A 130 1.24 -17.57 2.88
CA THR A 130 2.65 -17.76 2.54
C THR A 130 3.43 -16.46 2.45
N ASN A 131 2.78 -15.34 2.13
CA ASN A 131 3.42 -14.03 2.13
C ASN A 131 3.78 -13.54 3.55
N ASP A 132 3.08 -14.05 4.56
CA ASP A 132 3.34 -13.75 5.98
C ASP A 132 4.19 -14.82 6.68
N LYS A 133 4.74 -15.79 5.95
CA LYS A 133 5.45 -16.96 6.48
C LYS A 133 6.53 -16.67 7.53
N ASP A 134 7.09 -15.48 7.52
CA ASP A 134 8.14 -15.07 8.47
C ASP A 134 7.58 -14.26 9.65
N THR A 135 6.32 -13.85 9.59
CA THR A 135 5.63 -13.08 10.64
C THR A 135 4.96 -13.99 11.64
N ASN A 136 5.18 -13.77 12.94
CA ASN A 136 4.51 -14.49 14.01
C ASN A 136 3.80 -13.50 14.94
N ILE A 137 2.47 -13.52 14.92
CA ILE A 137 1.62 -12.66 15.74
C ILE A 137 1.00 -13.42 16.94
N GLY A 138 1.59 -14.57 17.30
CA GLY A 138 1.16 -15.37 18.45
C GLY A 138 0.48 -16.70 18.10
N TYR A 139 0.17 -16.93 16.80
CA TYR A 139 -0.51 -18.15 16.34
C TYR A 139 0.40 -19.08 15.53
N GLY A 140 1.68 -18.76 15.44
CA GLY A 140 2.65 -19.43 14.58
C GLY A 140 3.04 -18.57 13.39
N LYS A 141 4.14 -18.91 12.72
CA LYS A 141 4.63 -18.18 11.56
C LYS A 141 3.64 -18.30 10.38
N GLY A 142 3.22 -17.18 9.84
CA GLY A 142 2.28 -17.10 8.75
C GLY A 142 0.81 -17.33 9.15
N PHE A 143 0.54 -17.62 10.41
CA PHE A 143 -0.81 -17.89 10.89
C PHE A 143 -1.44 -16.70 11.61
N ARG A 144 -2.75 -16.53 11.41
CA ARG A 144 -3.62 -15.57 12.10
C ARG A 144 -5.02 -16.14 12.31
N LEU A 145 -5.76 -15.56 13.24
CA LEU A 145 -7.19 -15.83 13.35
C LEU A 145 -7.96 -14.83 12.48
N ASN A 146 -9.04 -15.27 11.87
CA ASN A 146 -9.88 -14.46 10.98
C ASN A 146 -10.44 -13.18 11.63
N PHE A 147 -10.51 -13.09 12.95
CA PHE A 147 -10.93 -11.89 13.68
C PHE A 147 -9.75 -11.03 14.16
N HIS A 148 -8.50 -11.44 13.90
CA HIS A 148 -7.33 -10.63 14.26
C HIS A 148 -7.09 -9.54 13.21
N GLN A 149 -7.94 -8.54 13.23
CA GLN A 149 -7.87 -7.37 12.36
C GLN A 149 -7.30 -6.19 13.14
N ILE A 150 -6.43 -5.43 12.50
CA ILE A 150 -5.71 -4.33 13.15
C ILE A 150 -5.76 -3.09 12.27
N ILE A 151 -6.03 -1.94 12.88
CA ILE A 151 -5.85 -0.63 12.23
C ILE A 151 -4.75 0.11 12.97
N HIS A 152 -3.76 0.59 12.24
CA HIS A 152 -2.70 1.43 12.79
C HIS A 152 -2.37 2.61 11.90
N LYS A 153 -1.89 3.69 12.51
CA LYS A 153 -1.44 4.87 11.78
C LYS A 153 -0.02 4.63 11.27
N LYS A 154 0.23 4.95 10.00
CA LYS A 154 1.52 4.84 9.35
C LYS A 154 1.87 6.15 8.67
N SER A 155 3.12 6.58 8.78
CA SER A 155 3.63 7.73 8.04
C SER A 155 4.60 7.23 6.96
N ILE A 156 4.35 7.63 5.73
CA ILE A 156 5.15 7.23 4.56
C ILE A 156 5.44 8.51 3.78
N ALA A 157 6.72 8.83 3.59
CA ALA A 157 7.17 10.04 2.87
C ALA A 157 6.49 11.34 3.37
N GLY A 158 6.21 11.43 4.67
CA GLY A 158 5.56 12.60 5.28
C GLY A 158 4.02 12.59 5.19
N ASN A 159 3.43 11.70 4.41
CA ASN A 159 1.98 11.51 4.36
C ASN A 159 1.51 10.54 5.44
N VAL A 160 0.33 10.80 5.95
CA VAL A 160 -0.28 9.95 6.98
C VAL A 160 -1.31 9.03 6.33
N TYR A 161 -1.18 7.75 6.64
CA TYR A 161 -2.09 6.69 6.22
C TYR A 161 -2.63 5.97 7.45
N TYR A 162 -3.81 5.39 7.33
CA TYR A 162 -4.23 4.31 8.20
C TYR A 162 -4.14 2.99 7.45
N ALA A 163 -3.42 2.04 8.02
CA ALA A 163 -3.27 0.70 7.47
C ALA A 163 -4.17 -0.26 8.24
N HIS A 164 -5.11 -0.88 7.54
CA HIS A 164 -5.97 -1.94 8.05
C HIS A 164 -5.43 -3.28 7.56
N THR A 165 -5.04 -4.14 8.47
CA THR A 165 -4.74 -5.53 8.16
C THR A 165 -5.98 -6.35 8.45
N ASP A 166 -6.48 -7.03 7.44
CA ASP A 166 -7.72 -7.81 7.52
C ASP A 166 -7.52 -9.25 8.01
N ALA A 167 -8.56 -10.06 7.85
CA ALA A 167 -8.63 -11.42 8.38
C ALA A 167 -7.59 -12.38 7.78
N ASP A 168 -7.16 -12.17 6.55
CA ASP A 168 -6.23 -13.04 5.83
C ASP A 168 -4.81 -12.45 5.71
N GLY A 169 -4.61 -11.24 6.24
CA GLY A 169 -3.34 -10.56 6.26
C GLY A 169 -3.14 -9.52 5.19
N THR A 170 -4.12 -9.30 4.33
CA THR A 170 -4.06 -8.21 3.37
C THR A 170 -4.04 -6.87 4.09
N VAL A 171 -3.21 -5.95 3.61
CA VAL A 171 -3.08 -4.62 4.19
C VAL A 171 -3.70 -3.60 3.25
N HIS A 172 -4.76 -2.94 3.71
CA HIS A 172 -5.46 -1.88 3.00
C HIS A 172 -5.04 -0.52 3.55
N TYR A 173 -4.73 0.41 2.65
CA TYR A 173 -4.29 1.76 3.03
C TYR A 173 -5.39 2.78 2.79
N PHE A 174 -5.71 3.52 3.83
CA PHE A 174 -6.66 4.64 3.78
C PHE A 174 -5.91 5.95 3.73
N VAL A 175 -6.25 6.77 2.74
CA VAL A 175 -5.67 8.10 2.52
C VAL A 175 -6.67 9.17 2.89
N GLU A 176 -6.19 10.26 3.49
CA GLU A 176 -7.01 11.45 3.71
C GLU A 176 -7.37 12.09 2.37
N LYS A 177 -8.66 12.26 2.12
CA LYS A 177 -9.19 12.98 0.96
C LYS A 177 -10.18 14.03 1.41
N GLU A 178 -10.12 15.19 0.78
CA GLU A 178 -11.13 16.22 0.96
C GLU A 178 -12.32 15.89 0.05
N VAL A 179 -13.50 15.89 0.63
CA VAL A 179 -14.78 15.61 -0.07
C VAL A 179 -15.78 16.72 0.26
N GLU A 180 -16.53 17.12 -0.74
CA GLU A 180 -17.62 18.06 -0.58
C GLU A 180 -18.87 17.31 -0.06
N LYS A 181 -19.37 17.72 1.12
CA LYS A 181 -20.63 17.24 1.68
C LYS A 181 -21.49 18.41 2.12
N ASP A 182 -22.67 18.51 1.60
CA ASP A 182 -23.66 19.56 1.94
C ASP A 182 -23.08 20.98 1.86
N GLY A 183 -22.21 21.23 0.85
CA GLY A 183 -21.55 22.52 0.64
C GLY A 183 -20.38 22.81 1.59
N ASN A 184 -19.95 21.82 2.37
CA ASN A 184 -18.77 21.92 3.23
C ASN A 184 -17.70 20.93 2.79
N THR A 185 -16.44 21.36 2.81
CA THR A 185 -15.30 20.47 2.60
C THR A 185 -15.03 19.69 3.88
N VAL A 186 -15.16 18.36 3.84
CA VAL A 186 -14.87 17.46 4.95
C VAL A 186 -13.72 16.52 4.60
N LYS A 187 -12.98 16.07 5.60
CA LYS A 187 -11.90 15.12 5.43
C LYS A 187 -12.38 13.71 5.73
N GLU A 188 -12.20 12.83 4.77
CA GLU A 188 -12.49 11.41 4.90
C GLU A 188 -11.25 10.59 4.58
N TRP A 189 -11.16 9.40 5.19
CA TRP A 189 -10.11 8.45 4.90
C TRP A 189 -10.66 7.38 3.96
N LYS A 190 -10.24 7.43 2.70
CA LYS A 190 -10.69 6.51 1.65
C LYS A 190 -9.66 5.42 1.43
N ASP A 191 -10.15 4.20 1.25
CA ASP A 191 -9.32 3.09 0.82
C ASP A 191 -8.81 3.31 -0.62
N GLU A 192 -7.53 3.03 -0.85
CA GLU A 192 -6.90 3.12 -2.18
C GLU A 192 -6.89 1.78 -2.92
N THR A 193 -7.26 0.70 -2.25
CA THR A 193 -7.18 -0.66 -2.79
C THR A 193 -8.44 -1.13 -3.53
N GLY A 194 -9.50 -0.33 -3.51
CA GLY A 194 -10.73 -0.61 -4.26
C GLY A 194 -11.82 -1.34 -3.47
N LEU A 195 -11.67 -1.47 -2.15
CA LEU A 195 -12.72 -2.04 -1.29
C LEU A 195 -13.93 -1.12 -1.09
N ASP A 196 -13.86 0.13 -1.58
CA ASP A 196 -14.88 1.17 -1.39
C ASP A 196 -15.24 1.40 0.09
N LEU A 197 -14.28 1.21 0.98
CA LEU A 197 -14.43 1.46 2.40
C LEU A 197 -14.03 2.89 2.76
N THR A 198 -14.70 3.43 3.78
CA THR A 198 -14.37 4.73 4.34
C THR A 198 -14.11 4.57 5.84
N LEU A 199 -12.95 5.04 6.29
CA LEU A 199 -12.63 5.09 7.71
C LEU A 199 -13.16 6.40 8.30
N ILE A 200 -14.01 6.30 9.31
CA ILE A 200 -14.58 7.45 10.02
C ILE A 200 -13.93 7.53 11.41
N ARG A 201 -13.38 8.69 11.73
CA ARG A 201 -12.89 8.98 13.07
C ARG A 201 -13.96 9.80 13.82
N ASN A 202 -14.57 9.21 14.82
CA ASN A 202 -15.39 9.93 15.79
C ASN A 202 -14.44 10.61 16.81
N LEU A 203 -14.51 11.92 16.89
CA LEU A 203 -13.76 12.74 17.85
C LEU A 203 -14.55 12.85 19.16
#